data_183549b1bb0bb9d35f219d71dd37af71
#
_entry.id   183549b1bb0bb9d35f219d71dd37af71
#
_cell.length_a   1.000
_cell.length_b   1.000
_cell.length_c   1.000
_cell.angle_alpha   90.00
_cell.angle_beta   90.00
_cell.angle_gamma   90.00
#
_symmetry.space_group_name_H-M   'P 1'
#
loop_
_entity.id
_entity.type
_entity.pdbx_description
1 polymer ?
#
loop_
_entity_poly.entity_id
_entity_poly.type
_entity_poly.pdbx_seq_one_letter_code
_entity_poly.pdbx_strand_id
1 'polypeptide(L)'
;DFTFDSKYGFRDYRGGGRSSGRETIGRVAAGAIASKLLAEMGITILAYTKSIGSVTVPAAEYHLTEIMENALYMPNNTYAGQAEIYLKECIENQDSAGGIIECTVRGMTAGIGEPVFEKLDASLAKAVMSIGAVKGVEIGDGFQAAASYGSFNNDSFTCENGSISKLTNHSGGILGGMSDGSDILLRAAFKPTPSISRPQQTVTDEPENIELSIHGRHDPVIVPRAVVVVESMVALTLIDLLFANMSARLDKILSFYER
;
A
#
# COMPACT_ATOMS: atom_id res chain seq x y z
N ASP A 1 4.67 0.47 -23.79
CA ASP A 1 4.58 -0.63 -24.72
C ASP A 1 3.26 -0.58 -25.49
N PHE A 2 2.66 -1.72 -25.89
CA PHE A 2 1.44 -1.78 -26.69
C PHE A 2 0.34 -0.78 -26.27
N THR A 3 0.09 -0.65 -24.96
CA THR A 3 -0.93 0.27 -24.43
C THR A 3 -0.59 1.74 -24.66
N PHE A 4 0.70 2.12 -24.66
CA PHE A 4 1.13 3.48 -25.00
C PHE A 4 0.98 3.77 -26.49
N ASP A 5 1.35 2.82 -27.35
CA ASP A 5 1.16 2.93 -28.80
C ASP A 5 -0.32 3.04 -29.15
N SER A 6 -1.16 2.19 -28.55
CA SER A 6 -2.61 2.24 -28.75
C SER A 6 -3.26 3.53 -28.26
N LYS A 7 -2.77 4.12 -27.16
CA LYS A 7 -3.36 5.33 -26.57
C LYS A 7 -2.88 6.61 -27.24
N TYR A 8 -1.57 6.69 -27.55
CA TYR A 8 -0.94 7.94 -27.99
C TYR A 8 -0.50 7.92 -29.46
N GLY A 9 -0.54 6.75 -30.13
CA GLY A 9 -0.11 6.55 -31.51
C GLY A 9 1.42 6.44 -31.67
N PHE A 10 2.19 6.64 -30.62
CA PHE A 10 3.65 6.50 -30.59
C PHE A 10 4.14 6.37 -29.14
N ARG A 11 5.37 5.87 -28.98
CA ARG A 11 6.06 5.81 -27.69
C ARG A 11 7.58 6.03 -27.85
N ASP A 12 8.24 6.40 -26.77
CA ASP A 12 9.69 6.26 -26.67
C ASP A 12 10.01 4.86 -26.10
N TYR A 13 10.63 4.01 -26.91
CA TYR A 13 10.96 2.64 -26.54
C TYR A 13 12.16 2.52 -25.59
N ARG A 14 12.94 3.61 -25.40
CA ARG A 14 14.20 3.62 -24.64
C ARG A 14 14.04 3.57 -23.13
N GLY A 15 12.83 3.60 -22.60
CA GLY A 15 12.56 3.50 -21.18
C GLY A 15 11.07 3.54 -20.82
N GLY A 16 10.77 3.21 -19.56
CA GLY A 16 9.38 3.11 -19.05
C GLY A 16 8.68 4.46 -18.85
N GLY A 17 9.39 5.60 -18.97
CA GLY A 17 8.79 6.93 -18.80
C GLY A 17 7.96 7.05 -17.52
N ARG A 18 6.70 7.50 -17.67
CA ARG A 18 5.74 7.64 -16.57
C ARG A 18 5.25 6.31 -15.98
N SER A 19 5.51 5.18 -16.64
CA SER A 19 5.25 3.83 -16.09
C SER A 19 6.44 3.30 -15.26
N SER A 20 7.56 4.00 -15.23
CA SER A 20 8.73 3.59 -14.45
C SER A 20 8.51 3.87 -12.96
N GLY A 21 9.01 2.98 -12.08
CA GLY A 21 9.01 3.22 -10.63
C GLY A 21 9.74 4.50 -10.21
N ARG A 22 10.58 5.10 -11.08
CA ARG A 22 11.25 6.38 -10.81
C ARG A 22 10.29 7.56 -10.65
N GLU A 23 9.08 7.49 -11.20
CA GLU A 23 8.06 8.54 -11.00
C GLU A 23 7.66 8.70 -9.53
N THR A 24 7.84 7.66 -8.71
CA THR A 24 7.47 7.68 -7.29
C THR A 24 8.36 8.59 -6.42
N ILE A 25 9.48 9.08 -6.93
CA ILE A 25 10.39 9.98 -6.18
C ILE A 25 9.66 11.24 -5.70
N GLY A 26 8.79 11.83 -6.53
CA GLY A 26 7.97 12.98 -6.14
C GLY A 26 6.94 12.64 -5.07
N ARG A 27 6.36 11.44 -5.14
CA ARG A 27 5.41 10.94 -4.14
C ARG A 27 6.07 10.75 -2.78
N VAL A 28 7.27 10.16 -2.75
CA VAL A 28 8.03 9.94 -1.52
C VAL A 28 8.48 11.27 -0.91
N ALA A 29 8.96 12.21 -1.73
CA ALA A 29 9.34 13.53 -1.25
C ALA A 29 8.17 14.29 -0.61
N ALA A 30 7.00 14.30 -1.25
CA ALA A 30 5.79 14.91 -0.69
C ALA A 30 5.25 14.14 0.53
N GLY A 31 5.29 12.80 0.48
CA GLY A 31 4.90 11.93 1.58
C GLY A 31 5.72 12.15 2.85
N ALA A 32 7.02 12.41 2.73
CA ALA A 32 7.89 12.73 3.85
C ALA A 32 7.47 14.03 4.57
N ILE A 33 6.98 15.03 3.82
CA ILE A 33 6.43 16.27 4.39
C ILE A 33 5.10 15.96 5.08
N ALA A 34 4.22 15.22 4.42
CA ALA A 34 2.92 14.82 4.98
C ALA A 34 3.09 14.03 6.28
N SER A 35 4.01 13.06 6.32
CA SER A 35 4.30 12.25 7.52
C SER A 35 4.77 13.09 8.70
N LYS A 36 5.57 14.15 8.46
CA LYS A 36 5.97 15.09 9.52
C LYS A 36 4.79 15.86 10.10
N LEU A 37 3.87 16.34 9.24
CA LEU A 37 2.66 17.02 9.69
C LEU A 37 1.75 16.09 10.49
N LEU A 38 1.59 14.85 10.03
CA LEU A 38 0.80 13.82 10.71
C LEU A 38 1.41 13.48 12.08
N ALA A 39 2.73 13.40 12.18
CA ALA A 39 3.42 13.14 13.44
C ALA A 39 3.18 14.24 14.50
N GLU A 40 3.11 15.51 14.10
CA GLU A 40 2.72 16.62 15.00
C GLU A 40 1.29 16.48 15.54
N MET A 41 0.43 15.74 14.83
CA MET A 41 -0.93 15.41 15.25
C MET A 41 -1.01 14.08 16.01
N GLY A 42 0.13 13.44 16.30
CA GLY A 42 0.19 12.14 16.97
C GLY A 42 -0.16 10.95 16.08
N ILE A 43 -0.23 11.14 14.76
CA ILE A 43 -0.54 10.10 13.80
C ILE A 43 0.76 9.52 13.25
N THR A 44 0.91 8.20 13.36
CA THR A 44 2.08 7.46 12.84
C THR A 44 1.66 6.46 11.78
N ILE A 45 2.49 6.34 10.74
CA ILE A 45 2.28 5.39 9.64
C ILE A 45 3.49 4.47 9.62
N LEU A 46 3.25 3.19 9.49
CA LEU A 46 4.29 2.16 9.36
C LEU A 46 3.89 1.18 8.28
N ALA A 47 4.69 1.09 7.22
CA ALA A 47 4.55 0.08 6.19
C ALA A 47 5.71 -0.91 6.25
N TYR A 48 5.44 -2.16 5.90
CA TYR A 48 6.42 -3.24 5.89
C TYR A 48 6.03 -4.35 4.92
N THR A 49 7.01 -5.15 4.56
CA THR A 49 6.83 -6.32 3.70
C THR A 49 6.20 -7.47 4.49
N LYS A 50 4.95 -7.78 4.23
CA LYS A 50 4.23 -8.93 4.83
C LYS A 50 4.63 -10.24 4.17
N SER A 51 4.79 -10.25 2.85
CA SER A 51 5.18 -11.45 2.12
C SER A 51 6.02 -11.15 0.89
N ILE A 52 6.86 -12.10 0.50
CA ILE A 52 7.55 -12.18 -0.78
C ILE A 52 7.33 -13.56 -1.36
N GLY A 53 6.72 -13.63 -2.55
CA GLY A 53 6.30 -14.89 -3.15
C GLY A 53 5.44 -15.71 -2.20
N SER A 54 5.87 -16.94 -1.91
CA SER A 54 5.20 -17.86 -0.99
C SER A 54 5.57 -17.66 0.49
N VAL A 55 6.60 -16.87 0.79
CA VAL A 55 7.05 -16.61 2.15
C VAL A 55 6.22 -15.49 2.77
N THR A 56 5.39 -15.82 3.75
CA THR A 56 4.48 -14.88 4.42
C THR A 56 4.72 -14.93 5.93
N VAL A 57 4.87 -13.77 6.56
CA VAL A 57 4.96 -13.66 8.03
C VAL A 57 3.55 -13.70 8.61
N PRO A 58 3.23 -14.67 9.50
CA PRO A 58 1.97 -14.67 10.23
C PRO A 58 1.90 -13.47 11.19
N ALA A 59 0.71 -12.89 11.36
CA ALA A 59 0.54 -11.71 12.22
C ALA A 59 0.97 -11.96 13.69
N ALA A 60 0.81 -13.19 14.18
CA ALA A 60 1.24 -13.58 15.53
C ALA A 60 2.76 -13.59 15.72
N GLU A 61 3.52 -13.53 14.63
CA GLU A 61 4.99 -13.58 14.63
C GLU A 61 5.61 -12.24 14.20
N TYR A 62 4.86 -11.15 14.24
CA TYR A 62 5.37 -9.81 13.94
C TYR A 62 6.24 -9.27 15.09
N HIS A 63 7.47 -8.95 14.75
CA HIS A 63 8.42 -8.21 15.58
C HIS A 63 8.74 -6.89 14.85
N LEU A 64 7.91 -5.87 15.04
CA LEU A 64 7.99 -4.62 14.25
C LEU A 64 9.33 -3.88 14.38
N THR A 65 10.10 -4.14 15.44
CA THR A 65 11.46 -3.60 15.62
C THR A 65 12.45 -4.16 14.61
N GLU A 66 12.20 -5.36 14.08
CA GLU A 66 13.08 -6.05 13.13
C GLU A 66 12.94 -5.53 11.68
N ILE A 67 11.91 -4.73 11.39
CA ILE A 67 11.65 -4.21 10.04
C ILE A 67 12.87 -3.48 9.45
N MET A 68 13.56 -2.69 10.27
CA MET A 68 14.73 -1.92 9.85
C MET A 68 16.05 -2.70 9.95
N GLU A 69 16.02 -3.94 10.45
CA GLU A 69 17.21 -4.78 10.64
C GLU A 69 17.53 -5.63 9.42
N ASN A 70 16.58 -5.79 8.47
CA ASN A 70 16.76 -6.59 7.28
C ASN A 70 16.46 -5.80 5.99
N ALA A 71 17.12 -6.17 4.90
CA ALA A 71 17.01 -5.48 3.62
C ALA A 71 15.65 -5.64 2.93
N LEU A 72 14.81 -6.55 3.41
CA LEU A 72 13.48 -6.84 2.86
C LEU A 72 12.37 -6.10 3.59
N TYR A 73 12.69 -5.37 4.69
CA TYR A 73 11.71 -4.69 5.55
C TYR A 73 10.61 -5.62 6.05
N MET A 74 10.95 -6.88 6.33
CA MET A 74 10.00 -7.86 6.90
C MET A 74 9.97 -7.74 8.42
N PRO A 75 8.80 -7.91 9.07
CA PRO A 75 8.66 -7.78 10.52
C PRO A 75 9.11 -9.05 11.27
N ASN A 76 10.02 -9.85 10.70
CA ASN A 76 10.62 -11.03 11.32
C ASN A 76 11.86 -11.47 10.54
N ASN A 77 13.01 -11.47 11.19
CA ASN A 77 14.31 -11.78 10.57
C ASN A 77 14.42 -13.24 10.09
N THR A 78 13.73 -14.18 10.74
CA THR A 78 13.70 -15.58 10.29
C THR A 78 13.00 -15.70 8.93
N TYR A 79 11.86 -15.07 8.77
CA TYR A 79 11.13 -15.05 7.49
C TYR A 79 11.88 -14.23 6.43
N ALA A 80 12.56 -13.16 6.82
CA ALA A 80 13.41 -12.41 5.91
C ALA A 80 14.52 -13.31 5.32
N GLY A 81 15.17 -14.13 6.15
CA GLY A 81 16.16 -15.11 5.68
C GLY A 81 15.57 -16.15 4.72
N GLN A 82 14.35 -16.64 4.98
CA GLN A 82 13.65 -17.56 4.08
C GLN A 82 13.31 -16.87 2.74
N ALA A 83 12.87 -15.62 2.78
CA ALA A 83 12.57 -14.84 1.59
C ALA A 83 13.83 -14.54 0.76
N GLU A 84 14.97 -14.32 1.38
CA GLU A 84 16.27 -14.20 0.68
C GLU A 84 16.66 -15.48 -0.07
N ILE A 85 16.41 -16.66 0.54
CA ILE A 85 16.64 -17.96 -0.13
C ILE A 85 15.71 -18.07 -1.35
N TYR A 86 14.41 -17.79 -1.17
CA TYR A 86 13.43 -17.81 -2.25
C TYR A 86 13.82 -16.85 -3.41
N LEU A 87 14.33 -15.65 -3.08
CA LEU A 87 14.77 -14.70 -4.09
C LEU A 87 16.04 -15.15 -4.82
N LYS A 88 16.96 -15.88 -4.18
CA LYS A 88 18.11 -16.50 -4.85
C LYS A 88 17.65 -17.52 -5.90
N GLU A 89 16.67 -18.36 -5.54
CA GLU A 89 16.08 -19.31 -6.49
C GLU A 89 15.41 -18.59 -7.68
N CYS A 90 14.71 -17.46 -7.44
CA CYS A 90 14.17 -16.65 -8.52
C CYS A 90 15.26 -16.12 -9.46
N ILE A 91 16.38 -15.63 -8.91
CA ILE A 91 17.51 -15.13 -9.70
C ILE A 91 18.14 -16.25 -10.54
N GLU A 92 18.38 -17.42 -9.94
CA GLU A 92 18.93 -18.60 -10.64
C GLU A 92 18.03 -19.05 -11.79
N ASN A 93 16.71 -18.94 -11.61
CA ASN A 93 15.71 -19.25 -12.64
C ASN A 93 15.45 -18.09 -13.61
N GLN A 94 16.19 -16.98 -13.50
CA GLN A 94 16.01 -15.77 -14.32
C GLN A 94 14.58 -15.18 -14.24
N ASP A 95 13.94 -15.31 -13.09
CA ASP A 95 12.55 -14.94 -12.82
C ASP A 95 12.45 -13.88 -11.72
N SER A 96 11.25 -13.50 -11.33
CA SER A 96 10.97 -12.48 -10.31
C SER A 96 9.83 -12.88 -9.39
N ALA A 97 9.77 -12.24 -8.23
CA ALA A 97 8.72 -12.43 -7.22
C ALA A 97 7.85 -11.19 -7.05
N GLY A 98 6.59 -11.42 -6.75
CA GLY A 98 5.69 -10.42 -6.17
C GLY A 98 5.68 -10.50 -4.64
N GLY A 99 4.73 -9.83 -4.02
CA GLY A 99 4.51 -9.91 -2.57
C GLY A 99 3.47 -8.94 -2.08
N ILE A 100 3.33 -8.84 -0.77
CA ILE A 100 2.34 -8.02 -0.10
C ILE A 100 3.05 -7.05 0.85
N ILE A 101 2.68 -5.78 0.77
CA ILE A 101 3.00 -4.77 1.77
C ILE A 101 1.78 -4.60 2.67
N GLU A 102 1.99 -4.61 3.97
CA GLU A 102 1.00 -4.22 4.95
C GLU A 102 1.38 -2.85 5.52
N CYS A 103 0.38 -1.98 5.70
CA CYS A 103 0.56 -0.64 6.24
C CYS A 103 -0.45 -0.40 7.36
N THR A 104 0.04 0.08 8.49
CA THR A 104 -0.76 0.46 9.65
C THR A 104 -0.67 1.95 9.92
N VAL A 105 -1.82 2.55 10.29
CA VAL A 105 -1.87 3.95 10.75
C VAL A 105 -2.41 3.96 12.17
N ARG A 106 -1.69 4.59 13.08
CA ARG A 106 -2.08 4.73 14.50
C ARG A 106 -2.33 6.18 14.86
N GLY A 107 -3.19 6.40 15.83
CA GLY A 107 -3.49 7.73 16.36
C GLY A 107 -4.48 8.52 15.51
N MET A 108 -5.15 7.88 14.56
CA MET A 108 -6.15 8.55 13.73
C MET A 108 -7.40 8.85 14.55
N THR A 109 -7.93 10.09 14.46
CA THR A 109 -9.21 10.46 15.07
C THR A 109 -10.37 9.88 14.28
N ALA A 110 -11.50 9.61 14.96
CA ALA A 110 -12.73 9.20 14.27
C ALA A 110 -13.34 10.33 13.43
N GLY A 111 -13.95 9.97 12.29
CA GLY A 111 -14.73 10.88 11.46
C GLY A 111 -13.98 11.50 10.27
N ILE A 112 -12.81 10.97 9.89
CA ILE A 112 -12.07 11.44 8.70
C ILE A 112 -12.43 10.58 7.50
N GLY A 113 -12.88 11.22 6.42
CA GLY A 113 -13.36 10.63 5.18
C GLY A 113 -14.68 11.28 4.74
N GLU A 114 -14.93 11.32 3.43
CA GLU A 114 -16.07 12.02 2.85
C GLU A 114 -17.00 11.04 2.11
N PRO A 115 -18.01 10.48 2.79
CA PRO A 115 -19.07 9.74 2.09
C PRO A 115 -19.78 10.67 1.10
N VAL A 116 -20.20 10.21 -0.09
CA VAL A 116 -20.30 8.84 -0.58
C VAL A 116 -19.09 8.42 -1.42
N PHE A 117 -18.47 9.33 -2.17
CA PHE A 117 -17.50 9.00 -3.22
C PHE A 117 -16.05 9.09 -2.74
N GLU A 118 -15.75 10.00 -1.82
CA GLU A 118 -14.40 10.21 -1.26
C GLU A 118 -14.27 9.58 0.14
N LYS A 119 -14.85 8.38 0.30
CA LYS A 119 -14.67 7.57 1.50
C LYS A 119 -13.19 7.32 1.75
N LEU A 120 -12.79 7.23 3.01
CA LEU A 120 -11.41 6.99 3.40
C LEU A 120 -10.82 5.71 2.77
N ASP A 121 -11.55 4.59 2.81
CA ASP A 121 -11.16 3.33 2.18
C ASP A 121 -11.01 3.46 0.66
N ALA A 122 -11.94 4.16 -0.01
CA ALA A 122 -11.90 4.39 -1.45
C ALA A 122 -10.71 5.28 -1.85
N SER A 123 -10.45 6.35 -1.10
CA SER A 123 -9.35 7.28 -1.36
C SER A 123 -8.00 6.62 -1.12
N LEU A 124 -7.84 5.83 -0.05
CA LEU A 124 -6.64 5.03 0.22
C LEU A 124 -6.42 3.99 -0.89
N ALA A 125 -7.48 3.25 -1.28
CA ALA A 125 -7.39 2.27 -2.34
C ALA A 125 -6.99 2.92 -3.68
N LYS A 126 -7.60 4.04 -4.07
CA LYS A 126 -7.26 4.82 -5.26
C LYS A 126 -5.78 5.25 -5.26
N ALA A 127 -5.30 5.78 -4.13
CA ALA A 127 -3.94 6.25 -3.99
C ALA A 127 -2.93 5.10 -4.12
N VAL A 128 -3.14 4.00 -3.42
CA VAL A 128 -2.27 2.82 -3.42
C VAL A 128 -2.33 2.07 -4.75
N MET A 129 -3.53 1.91 -5.36
CA MET A 129 -3.68 1.31 -6.71
C MET A 129 -2.99 2.13 -7.80
N SER A 130 -2.74 3.42 -7.57
CA SER A 130 -2.00 4.26 -8.52
C SER A 130 -0.50 3.96 -8.57
N ILE A 131 0.03 3.22 -7.61
CA ILE A 131 1.43 2.79 -7.57
C ILE A 131 1.64 1.70 -8.64
N GLY A 132 2.68 1.84 -9.45
CA GLY A 132 3.03 0.83 -10.46
C GLY A 132 3.20 -0.56 -9.85
N ALA A 133 2.72 -1.60 -10.55
CA ALA A 133 2.71 -3.00 -10.16
C ALA A 133 1.71 -3.40 -9.04
N VAL A 134 1.01 -2.49 -8.40
CA VAL A 134 -0.09 -2.85 -7.49
C VAL A 134 -1.23 -3.49 -8.29
N LYS A 135 -1.79 -4.58 -7.77
CA LYS A 135 -2.87 -5.37 -8.36
C LYS A 135 -4.04 -5.64 -7.43
N GLY A 136 -3.88 -5.35 -6.15
CA GLY A 136 -4.94 -5.49 -5.17
C GLY A 136 -4.68 -4.62 -3.96
N VAL A 137 -5.77 -4.16 -3.33
CA VAL A 137 -5.77 -3.45 -2.05
C VAL A 137 -6.85 -4.07 -1.18
N GLU A 138 -6.54 -4.28 0.08
CA GLU A 138 -7.47 -4.74 1.11
C GLU A 138 -7.44 -3.80 2.31
N ILE A 139 -8.59 -3.61 2.94
CA ILE A 139 -8.75 -2.88 4.19
C ILE A 139 -9.31 -3.84 5.24
N GLY A 140 -8.73 -3.85 6.44
CA GLY A 140 -9.15 -4.76 7.51
C GLY A 140 -9.03 -6.23 7.09
N ASP A 141 -10.10 -7.01 7.27
CA ASP A 141 -10.14 -8.41 6.86
C ASP A 141 -10.14 -8.59 5.33
N GLY A 142 -10.43 -7.52 4.56
CA GLY A 142 -10.39 -7.56 3.11
C GLY A 142 -11.28 -8.67 2.53
N PHE A 143 -10.73 -9.52 1.66
CA PHE A 143 -11.47 -10.63 1.05
C PHE A 143 -11.91 -11.70 2.05
N GLN A 144 -11.28 -11.82 3.22
CA GLN A 144 -11.69 -12.76 4.28
C GLN A 144 -13.08 -12.41 4.82
N ALA A 145 -13.45 -11.13 4.86
CA ALA A 145 -14.77 -10.68 5.29
C ALA A 145 -15.92 -11.31 4.49
N ALA A 146 -15.70 -11.62 3.20
CA ALA A 146 -16.71 -12.24 2.34
C ALA A 146 -17.09 -13.67 2.77
N ALA A 147 -16.21 -14.35 3.50
CA ALA A 147 -16.46 -15.70 4.03
C ALA A 147 -16.95 -15.68 5.49
N SER A 148 -17.07 -14.50 6.11
CA SER A 148 -17.44 -14.34 7.51
C SER A 148 -18.95 -14.20 7.68
N TYR A 149 -19.47 -14.67 8.82
CA TYR A 149 -20.81 -14.30 9.25
C TYR A 149 -20.83 -12.88 9.83
N GLY A 150 -21.91 -12.13 9.62
CA GLY A 150 -22.06 -10.77 10.13
C GLY A 150 -21.89 -10.66 11.65
N SER A 151 -22.38 -11.63 12.40
CA SER A 151 -22.21 -11.69 13.87
C SER A 151 -20.76 -11.83 14.32
N PHE A 152 -19.88 -12.38 13.49
CA PHE A 152 -18.45 -12.51 13.75
C PHE A 152 -17.69 -11.29 13.23
N ASN A 153 -18.04 -10.82 12.04
CA ASN A 153 -17.33 -9.71 11.38
C ASN A 153 -17.67 -8.32 11.96
N ASN A 154 -18.78 -8.20 12.72
CA ASN A 154 -19.11 -6.94 13.38
C ASN A 154 -18.09 -6.59 14.47
N ASP A 155 -17.54 -5.39 14.39
CA ASP A 155 -16.67 -4.83 15.42
C ASP A 155 -17.54 -4.22 16.53
N SER A 156 -17.66 -4.92 17.65
CA SER A 156 -18.46 -4.45 18.80
C SER A 156 -17.78 -3.27 19.48
N PHE A 157 -18.53 -2.19 19.68
CA PHE A 157 -18.08 -1.05 20.48
C PHE A 157 -18.16 -1.35 21.97
N THR A 158 -17.23 -0.82 22.72
CA THR A 158 -17.19 -0.84 24.19
C THR A 158 -16.92 0.56 24.74
N CYS A 159 -17.30 0.79 25.98
CA CYS A 159 -17.03 2.05 26.67
C CYS A 159 -16.33 1.75 27.99
N GLU A 160 -15.11 2.23 28.14
CA GLU A 160 -14.33 2.15 29.38
C GLU A 160 -13.91 3.54 29.84
N ASN A 161 -14.27 3.90 31.07
CA ASN A 161 -13.97 5.21 31.65
C ASN A 161 -14.40 6.42 30.79
N GLY A 162 -15.51 6.30 30.06
CA GLY A 162 -16.02 7.33 29.16
C GLY A 162 -15.34 7.40 27.80
N SER A 163 -14.39 6.51 27.52
CA SER A 163 -13.75 6.37 26.21
C SER A 163 -14.39 5.24 25.41
N ILE A 164 -14.73 5.53 24.14
CA ILE A 164 -15.28 4.56 23.22
C ILE A 164 -14.12 3.88 22.48
N SER A 165 -14.16 2.55 22.44
CA SER A 165 -13.22 1.71 21.70
C SER A 165 -13.94 0.52 21.07
N LYS A 166 -13.21 -0.32 20.32
CA LYS A 166 -13.74 -1.57 19.74
C LYS A 166 -13.02 -2.78 20.33
N LEU A 167 -13.71 -3.91 20.40
CA LEU A 167 -13.15 -5.19 20.84
C LEU A 167 -12.34 -5.88 19.73
N THR A 168 -12.71 -5.63 18.47
CA THR A 168 -12.07 -6.19 17.27
C THR A 168 -11.88 -5.09 16.22
N ASN A 169 -11.15 -5.38 15.15
CA ASN A 169 -10.89 -4.41 14.09
C ASN A 169 -10.97 -5.08 12.70
N HIS A 170 -12.02 -5.85 12.45
CA HIS A 170 -12.27 -6.50 11.16
C HIS A 170 -12.45 -5.50 10.03
N SER A 171 -13.06 -4.35 10.31
CA SER A 171 -13.23 -3.22 9.37
C SER A 171 -11.93 -2.47 9.06
N GLY A 172 -10.83 -2.74 9.78
CA GLY A 172 -9.54 -2.09 9.56
C GLY A 172 -9.55 -0.59 9.85
N GLY A 173 -10.29 -0.14 10.89
CA GLY A 173 -10.31 1.25 11.34
C GLY A 173 -11.21 2.18 10.53
N ILE A 174 -12.03 1.63 9.62
CA ILE A 174 -12.90 2.42 8.73
C ILE A 174 -14.32 1.88 8.75
N LEU A 175 -15.27 2.71 9.18
CA LEU A 175 -16.69 2.42 9.20
C LEU A 175 -17.48 3.51 8.48
N GLY A 176 -18.41 3.10 7.62
CA GLY A 176 -19.23 4.04 6.85
C GLY A 176 -18.39 4.96 5.93
N GLY A 177 -17.16 4.58 5.59
CA GLY A 177 -16.23 5.37 4.77
C GLY A 177 -15.44 6.42 5.54
N MET A 178 -15.49 6.40 6.86
CA MET A 178 -14.76 7.31 7.75
C MET A 178 -13.92 6.52 8.75
N SER A 179 -12.83 7.12 9.23
CA SER A 179 -12.06 6.55 10.35
C SER A 179 -12.92 6.43 11.60
N ASP A 180 -12.71 5.38 12.37
CA ASP A 180 -13.49 5.08 13.59
C ASP A 180 -12.67 5.26 14.90
N GLY A 181 -11.40 5.69 14.77
CA GLY A 181 -10.48 5.88 15.90
C GLY A 181 -9.61 4.68 16.21
N SER A 182 -9.85 3.54 15.57
CA SER A 182 -8.96 2.37 15.65
C SER A 182 -7.81 2.48 14.67
N ASP A 183 -6.81 1.60 14.80
CA ASP A 183 -5.72 1.51 13.83
C ASP A 183 -6.27 1.22 12.43
N ILE A 184 -5.85 2.01 11.44
CA ILE A 184 -6.17 1.71 10.05
C ILE A 184 -5.21 0.63 9.56
N LEU A 185 -5.76 -0.44 8.99
CA LEU A 185 -5.00 -1.55 8.46
C LEU A 185 -5.31 -1.73 6.98
N LEU A 186 -4.28 -1.62 6.13
CA LEU A 186 -4.40 -1.89 4.70
C LEU A 186 -3.28 -2.80 4.21
N ARG A 187 -3.56 -3.53 3.12
CA ARG A 187 -2.59 -4.37 2.41
C ARG A 187 -2.61 -4.06 0.92
N ALA A 188 -1.42 -4.08 0.31
CA ALA A 188 -1.24 -3.87 -1.13
C ALA A 188 -0.50 -5.06 -1.75
N ALA A 189 -1.10 -5.69 -2.74
CA ALA A 189 -0.51 -6.80 -3.49
C ALA A 189 0.24 -6.28 -4.71
N PHE A 190 1.52 -6.62 -4.81
CA PHE A 190 2.41 -6.28 -5.91
C PHE A 190 2.67 -7.48 -6.79
N LYS A 191 2.47 -7.33 -8.10
CA LYS A 191 2.83 -8.38 -9.06
C LYS A 191 4.35 -8.48 -9.21
N PRO A 192 4.88 -9.64 -9.67
CA PRO A 192 6.27 -9.78 -10.07
C PRO A 192 6.67 -8.77 -11.14
N THR A 193 7.96 -8.41 -11.17
CA THR A 193 8.52 -7.54 -12.21
C THR A 193 8.44 -8.24 -13.57
N PRO A 194 7.84 -7.62 -14.60
CA PRO A 194 7.67 -8.29 -15.90
C PRO A 194 8.95 -8.35 -16.74
N SER A 195 9.93 -7.50 -16.45
CA SER A 195 11.22 -7.50 -17.15
C SER A 195 12.14 -8.54 -16.51
N ILE A 196 12.11 -9.76 -17.04
CA ILE A 196 12.94 -10.89 -16.62
C ILE A 196 13.82 -11.37 -17.78
N SER A 197 14.92 -12.06 -17.46
CA SER A 197 15.85 -12.58 -18.47
C SER A 197 15.38 -13.89 -19.08
N ARG A 198 14.38 -14.53 -18.49
CA ARG A 198 13.78 -15.74 -19.03
C ARG A 198 13.08 -15.44 -20.35
N PRO A 199 13.20 -16.32 -21.38
CA PRO A 199 12.51 -16.17 -22.66
C PRO A 199 11.00 -16.06 -22.49
N GLN A 200 10.39 -15.06 -23.12
CA GLN A 200 8.95 -14.76 -23.07
C GLN A 200 8.40 -14.59 -24.47
N GLN A 201 7.18 -15.10 -24.68
CA GLN A 201 6.46 -14.91 -25.93
C GLN A 201 5.90 -13.49 -25.98
N THR A 202 6.08 -12.82 -27.11
CA THR A 202 5.56 -11.47 -27.35
C THR A 202 5.32 -11.26 -28.85
N VAL A 203 4.99 -10.03 -29.23
CA VAL A 203 4.80 -9.65 -30.64
C VAL A 203 5.65 -8.43 -30.95
N THR A 204 5.99 -8.28 -32.23
CA THR A 204 6.60 -7.05 -32.77
C THR A 204 5.54 -5.96 -32.96
N ASP A 205 5.95 -4.76 -33.30
CA ASP A 205 5.09 -3.65 -33.77
C ASP A 205 4.42 -3.96 -35.13
N GLU A 206 5.08 -4.74 -35.99
CA GLU A 206 4.45 -5.46 -37.09
C GLU A 206 3.95 -6.79 -36.50
N PRO A 207 2.61 -7.09 -36.44
CA PRO A 207 2.05 -8.16 -35.61
C PRO A 207 2.59 -9.56 -35.91
N GLU A 208 3.81 -9.84 -35.53
CA GLU A 208 4.50 -11.12 -35.66
C GLU A 208 4.86 -11.67 -34.27
N ASN A 209 4.59 -12.96 -34.05
CA ASN A 209 4.98 -13.62 -32.80
C ASN A 209 6.49 -13.81 -32.74
N ILE A 210 7.09 -13.40 -31.63
CA ILE A 210 8.50 -13.59 -31.34
C ILE A 210 8.73 -14.09 -29.93
N GLU A 211 9.90 -14.68 -29.70
CA GLU A 211 10.41 -14.93 -28.37
C GLU A 211 11.46 -13.85 -28.02
N LEU A 212 11.30 -13.24 -26.87
CA LEU A 212 12.17 -12.16 -26.40
C LEU A 212 12.71 -12.47 -25.00
N SER A 213 14.01 -12.33 -24.83
CA SER A 213 14.67 -12.26 -23.51
C SER A 213 15.13 -10.84 -23.25
N ILE A 214 14.76 -10.27 -22.11
CA ILE A 214 15.14 -8.93 -21.74
C ILE A 214 16.47 -9.00 -21.01
N HIS A 215 17.54 -8.45 -21.61
CA HIS A 215 18.85 -8.42 -20.99
C HIS A 215 19.07 -7.12 -20.22
N GLY A 216 19.73 -7.22 -19.07
CA GLY A 216 20.04 -6.07 -18.22
C GLY A 216 20.02 -6.40 -16.73
N ARG A 217 20.15 -5.38 -15.88
CA ARG A 217 19.99 -5.54 -14.44
C ARG A 217 18.50 -5.52 -14.10
N HIS A 218 18.00 -6.65 -13.63
CA HIS A 218 16.62 -6.81 -13.17
C HIS A 218 16.59 -6.93 -11.66
N ASP A 219 15.56 -6.31 -11.05
CA ASP A 219 15.28 -6.52 -9.64
C ASP A 219 14.43 -7.78 -9.50
N PRO A 220 14.86 -8.79 -8.74
CA PRO A 220 14.09 -10.01 -8.54
C PRO A 220 12.79 -9.75 -7.77
N VAL A 221 12.71 -8.64 -7.05
CA VAL A 221 11.54 -8.18 -6.31
C VAL A 221 11.55 -6.67 -6.16
N ILE A 222 10.39 -6.03 -6.24
CA ILE A 222 10.24 -4.58 -6.04
C ILE A 222 9.61 -4.22 -4.69
N VAL A 223 9.04 -5.21 -3.98
CA VAL A 223 8.26 -5.01 -2.76
C VAL A 223 9.01 -4.19 -1.71
N PRO A 224 10.26 -4.48 -1.34
CA PRO A 224 10.98 -3.69 -0.33
C PRO A 224 11.15 -2.21 -0.72
N ARG A 225 11.32 -1.92 -2.01
CA ARG A 225 11.41 -0.54 -2.50
C ARG A 225 10.06 0.18 -2.49
N ALA A 226 8.98 -0.57 -2.60
CA ALA A 226 7.62 -0.03 -2.62
C ALA A 226 7.08 0.27 -1.21
N VAL A 227 7.70 -0.23 -0.15
CA VAL A 227 7.29 0.02 1.25
C VAL A 227 7.15 1.52 1.51
N VAL A 228 8.20 2.30 1.27
CA VAL A 228 8.19 3.76 1.48
C VAL A 228 7.21 4.48 0.56
N VAL A 229 6.91 3.91 -0.62
CA VAL A 229 5.95 4.51 -1.56
C VAL A 229 4.53 4.32 -1.06
N VAL A 230 4.18 3.13 -0.55
CA VAL A 230 2.87 2.87 0.07
C VAL A 230 2.67 3.79 1.27
N GLU A 231 3.64 3.87 2.17
CA GLU A 231 3.62 4.75 3.34
C GLU A 231 3.38 6.22 2.96
N SER A 232 4.11 6.68 1.94
CA SER A 232 3.98 8.05 1.41
C SER A 232 2.62 8.33 0.80
N MET A 233 2.05 7.39 0.06
CA MET A 233 0.72 7.56 -0.55
C MET A 233 -0.39 7.54 0.50
N VAL A 234 -0.24 6.73 1.54
CA VAL A 234 -1.13 6.75 2.71
C VAL A 234 -1.04 8.10 3.42
N ALA A 235 0.17 8.59 3.70
CA ALA A 235 0.37 9.88 4.35
C ALA A 235 -0.26 11.05 3.60
N LEU A 236 -0.06 11.10 2.27
CA LEU A 236 -0.64 12.13 1.41
C LEU A 236 -2.17 12.09 1.41
N THR A 237 -2.75 10.90 1.36
CA THR A 237 -4.22 10.73 1.39
C THR A 237 -4.80 11.19 2.73
N LEU A 238 -4.16 10.80 3.83
CA LEU A 238 -4.63 11.16 5.17
C LEU A 238 -4.57 12.65 5.43
N ILE A 239 -3.46 13.31 5.06
CA ILE A 239 -3.33 14.75 5.30
C ILE A 239 -4.33 15.56 4.46
N ASP A 240 -4.60 15.13 3.23
CA ASP A 240 -5.58 15.76 2.35
C ASP A 240 -7.00 15.65 2.93
N LEU A 241 -7.40 14.46 3.38
CA LEU A 241 -8.70 14.25 4.02
C LEU A 241 -8.82 14.96 5.39
N LEU A 242 -7.74 15.07 6.16
CA LEU A 242 -7.70 15.85 7.40
C LEU A 242 -7.94 17.33 7.11
N PHE A 243 -7.31 17.89 6.07
CA PHE A 243 -7.54 19.27 5.67
C PHE A 243 -8.96 19.50 5.16
N ALA A 244 -9.52 18.58 4.37
CA ALA A 244 -10.91 18.63 3.94
C ALA A 244 -11.87 18.64 5.15
N ASN A 245 -11.61 17.81 6.16
CA ASN A 245 -12.42 17.70 7.36
C ASN A 245 -12.43 18.97 8.24
N MET A 246 -11.47 19.87 8.09
CA MET A 246 -11.45 21.14 8.87
C MET A 246 -12.70 21.99 8.67
N SER A 247 -13.36 21.87 7.52
CA SER A 247 -14.59 22.60 7.18
C SER A 247 -15.89 21.82 7.42
N ALA A 248 -15.81 20.59 7.94
CA ALA A 248 -16.98 19.72 8.12
C ALA A 248 -17.96 20.21 9.19
N ARG A 249 -17.51 21.06 10.12
CA ARG A 249 -18.31 21.52 11.26
C ARG A 249 -18.25 23.04 11.40
N LEU A 250 -19.41 23.69 11.47
CA LEU A 250 -19.51 25.14 11.57
C LEU A 250 -18.83 25.69 12.86
N ASP A 251 -18.99 25.00 13.99
CA ASP A 251 -18.35 25.41 15.25
C ASP A 251 -16.82 25.43 15.15
N LYS A 252 -16.25 24.51 14.39
CA LYS A 252 -14.79 24.47 14.14
C LYS A 252 -14.34 25.61 13.22
N ILE A 253 -15.11 25.89 12.19
CA ILE A 253 -14.85 27.04 11.28
C ILE A 253 -14.89 28.36 12.10
N LEU A 254 -15.92 28.55 12.92
CA LEU A 254 -16.05 29.75 13.74
C LEU A 254 -14.86 29.88 14.71
N SER A 255 -14.53 28.81 15.43
CA SER A 255 -13.41 28.78 16.37
C SER A 255 -12.06 29.10 15.69
N PHE A 256 -11.86 28.71 14.44
CA PHE A 256 -10.62 29.00 13.69
C PHE A 256 -10.49 30.50 13.36
N TYR A 257 -11.59 31.18 13.10
CA TYR A 257 -11.62 32.61 12.74
C TYR A 257 -11.91 33.55 13.93
N GLU A 258 -12.29 33.00 15.10
CA GLU A 258 -12.38 33.78 16.33
C GLU A 258 -10.97 34.23 16.77
N ARG A 259 -10.80 35.55 16.93
CA ARG A 259 -9.54 36.16 17.39
C ARG A 259 -9.58 36.50 18.87
#